data_c210f80396bf2603671ddf2ca6ce6e8d
#
_entry.id   c210f80396bf2603671ddf2ca6ce6e8d
#
_cell.length_a   1.000
_cell.length_b   1.000
_cell.length_c   1.000
_cell.angle_alpha   90.00
_cell.angle_beta   90.00
_cell.angle_gamma   90.00
#
_symmetry.space_group_name_H-M   'P 1'
#
loop_
_entity.id
_entity.type
_entity.pdbx_description
1 polymer ?
#
loop_
_entity_poly.entity_id
_entity_poly.type
_entity_poly.pdbx_seq_one_letter_code
_entity_poly.pdbx_strand_id
1 'polypeptide(L)'
;AIGQAIREASKGRSVFIVQFLKGKQEEEISFIKRLEPEIKLFRFQKREEAFENLTEQEKEEEIPNLKNGLNFARKVLATGECDVLILDEVLGLPEREIATLEELHSLLEAAENTDLIFTGIRLYPEMLEWADEVYEISVLKESE
;
A
#
# COMPACT_ATOMS: atom_id res chain seq x y z
N ALA A 1 -6.83 -5.17 -2.51
CA ALA A 1 -6.90 -3.73 -2.15
C ALA A 1 -7.92 -2.97 -3.00
N ILE A 2 -8.02 -3.27 -4.29
CA ILE A 2 -8.95 -2.56 -5.18
C ILE A 2 -10.41 -2.74 -4.78
N GLY A 3 -10.82 -3.96 -4.45
CA GLY A 3 -12.19 -4.22 -4.03
C GLY A 3 -12.60 -3.41 -2.81
N GLN A 4 -11.70 -3.26 -1.86
CA GLN A 4 -11.94 -2.46 -0.68
C GLN A 4 -12.00 -0.98 -1.00
N ALA A 5 -11.13 -0.51 -1.90
CA ALA A 5 -11.14 0.87 -2.37
C ALA A 5 -12.49 1.21 -3.03
N ILE A 6 -12.99 0.33 -3.88
CA ILE A 6 -14.28 0.53 -4.54
C ILE A 6 -15.42 0.58 -3.51
N ARG A 7 -15.39 -0.31 -2.51
CA ARG A 7 -16.40 -0.32 -1.46
C ARG A 7 -16.41 1.01 -0.71
N GLU A 8 -15.25 1.52 -0.33
CA GLU A 8 -15.17 2.78 0.40
C GLU A 8 -15.57 3.96 -0.47
N ALA A 9 -15.15 3.98 -1.74
CA ALA A 9 -15.53 5.04 -2.67
C ALA A 9 -17.02 5.07 -2.91
N SER A 10 -17.68 3.90 -2.93
CA SER A 10 -19.13 3.82 -3.11
C SER A 10 -19.92 4.46 -1.97
N LYS A 11 -19.27 4.64 -0.81
CA LYS A 11 -19.84 5.33 0.35
C LYS A 11 -19.58 6.84 0.32
N GLY A 12 -19.03 7.35 -0.78
CA GLY A 12 -18.69 8.76 -0.92
C GLY A 12 -17.37 9.16 -0.29
N ARG A 13 -16.53 8.19 0.08
CA ARG A 13 -15.22 8.46 0.69
C ARG A 13 -14.14 8.52 -0.37
N SER A 14 -13.17 9.42 -0.19
CA SER A 14 -12.04 9.51 -1.09
C SER A 14 -10.96 8.52 -0.66
N VAL A 15 -10.40 7.80 -1.64
CA VAL A 15 -9.44 6.72 -1.39
C VAL A 15 -8.15 6.96 -2.17
N PHE A 16 -7.02 6.93 -1.48
CA PHE A 16 -5.70 6.91 -2.11
C PHE A 16 -5.10 5.52 -1.92
N ILE A 17 -4.53 4.98 -2.98
CA ILE A 17 -3.79 3.71 -2.94
C ILE A 17 -2.34 4.01 -3.31
N VAL A 18 -1.41 3.62 -2.44
CA VAL A 18 0.03 3.68 -2.73
C VAL A 18 0.52 2.25 -2.87
N GLN A 19 1.04 1.90 -4.04
CA GLN A 19 1.55 0.55 -4.31
C GLN A 19 3.03 0.44 -4.04
N PHE A 20 3.40 -0.66 -3.38
CA PHE A 20 4.78 -1.02 -3.11
C PHE A 20 5.09 -2.39 -3.70
N LEU A 21 6.30 -2.58 -4.19
CA LEU A 21 6.85 -3.88 -4.59
C LEU A 21 6.20 -4.59 -5.77
N LYS A 22 5.02 -4.22 -6.17
CA LYS A 22 4.28 -4.88 -7.25
C LYS A 22 4.79 -4.47 -8.63
N GLY A 23 4.69 -5.39 -9.58
CA GLY A 23 4.86 -5.08 -10.99
C GLY A 23 3.75 -4.16 -11.50
N LYS A 24 4.05 -3.43 -12.56
CA LYS A 24 3.07 -2.54 -13.17
C LYS A 24 2.02 -3.36 -13.91
N GLN A 25 0.77 -3.19 -13.54
CA GLN A 25 -0.36 -3.86 -14.14
C GLN A 25 -1.19 -2.82 -14.91
N GLU A 26 -0.95 -2.72 -16.20
CA GLU A 26 -1.53 -1.66 -17.04
C GLU A 26 -3.05 -1.67 -17.07
N GLU A 27 -3.67 -2.86 -17.12
CA GLU A 27 -5.12 -2.97 -17.12
C GLU A 27 -5.73 -2.46 -15.82
N GLU A 28 -5.12 -2.82 -14.70
CA GLU A 28 -5.55 -2.37 -13.39
C GLU A 28 -5.41 -0.85 -13.26
N ILE A 29 -4.28 -0.31 -13.69
CA ILE A 29 -4.00 1.13 -13.64
C ILE A 29 -5.01 1.88 -14.51
N SER A 30 -5.29 1.39 -15.71
CA SER A 30 -6.26 2.00 -16.61
C SER A 30 -7.66 2.01 -16.01
N PHE A 31 -8.03 0.91 -15.37
CA PHE A 31 -9.33 0.80 -14.71
C PHE A 31 -9.46 1.82 -13.58
N ILE A 32 -8.44 1.92 -12.72
CA ILE A 32 -8.47 2.83 -11.58
C ILE A 32 -8.51 4.28 -12.03
N LYS A 33 -7.82 4.63 -13.12
CA LYS A 33 -7.89 5.99 -13.66
C LYS A 33 -9.32 6.41 -14.01
N ARG A 34 -10.16 5.46 -14.38
CA ARG A 34 -11.56 5.73 -14.67
C ARG A 34 -12.39 6.03 -13.41
N LEU A 35 -11.83 5.74 -12.25
CA LEU A 35 -12.48 5.97 -10.95
C LEU A 35 -12.00 7.26 -10.28
N GLU A 36 -11.08 8.00 -10.91
CA GLU A 36 -10.67 9.31 -10.40
C GLU A 36 -11.81 10.31 -10.51
N PRO A 37 -11.95 11.24 -9.58
CA PRO A 37 -11.05 11.49 -8.44
C PRO A 37 -11.37 10.67 -7.17
N GLU A 38 -12.38 9.81 -7.19
CA GLU A 38 -12.80 9.06 -5.99
C GLU A 38 -11.72 8.10 -5.51
N ILE A 39 -11.02 7.46 -6.44
CA ILE A 39 -9.89 6.59 -6.12
C ILE A 39 -8.69 7.04 -6.94
N LYS A 40 -7.58 7.30 -6.27
CA LYS A 40 -6.32 7.66 -6.93
C LYS A 40 -5.24 6.65 -6.57
N LEU A 41 -4.54 6.19 -7.61
CA LEU A 41 -3.44 5.22 -7.46
C LEU A 41 -2.11 5.92 -7.65
N PHE A 42 -1.20 5.70 -6.70
CA PHE A 42 0.16 6.24 -6.74
C PHE A 42 1.17 5.09 -6.74
N ARG A 43 2.14 5.18 -7.63
CA ARG A 43 3.20 4.20 -7.76
C ARG A 43 4.53 4.94 -7.82
N PHE A 44 5.43 4.61 -6.90
CA PHE A 44 6.73 5.26 -6.78
C PHE A 44 7.87 4.43 -7.36
N GLN A 45 7.70 3.11 -7.44
CA GLN A 45 8.66 2.25 -8.11
C GLN A 45 8.68 2.56 -9.60
N LYS A 46 9.85 2.85 -10.15
CA LYS A 46 9.95 3.27 -11.55
C LYS A 46 9.94 2.11 -12.54
N ARG A 47 10.50 0.96 -12.14
CA ARG A 47 10.56 -0.21 -13.02
C ARG A 47 9.22 -0.92 -13.07
N GLU A 48 8.93 -1.51 -14.22
CA GLU A 48 7.64 -2.16 -14.46
C GLU A 48 7.53 -3.54 -13.83
N GLU A 49 8.65 -4.23 -13.64
CA GLU A 49 8.68 -5.55 -13.04
C GLU A 49 8.41 -5.50 -11.54
N ALA A 50 7.92 -6.60 -10.98
CA ALA A 50 7.81 -6.73 -9.54
C ALA A 50 9.20 -6.63 -8.90
N PHE A 51 9.29 -6.05 -7.70
CA PHE A 51 10.56 -5.84 -7.02
C PHE A 51 11.38 -7.13 -6.92
N GLU A 52 10.74 -8.26 -6.64
CA GLU A 52 11.40 -9.55 -6.51
C GLU A 52 12.11 -10.00 -7.79
N ASN A 53 11.66 -9.54 -8.95
CA ASN A 53 12.24 -9.91 -10.24
C ASN A 53 13.36 -8.99 -10.68
N LEU A 54 13.70 -7.99 -9.91
CA LEU A 54 14.77 -7.05 -10.22
C LEU A 54 16.12 -7.64 -9.82
N THR A 55 17.20 -7.19 -10.51
CA THR A 55 18.56 -7.52 -10.09
C THR A 55 18.87 -6.81 -8.77
N GLU A 56 19.92 -7.25 -8.09
CA GLU A 56 20.31 -6.62 -6.81
C GLU A 56 20.62 -5.14 -6.99
N GLN A 57 21.26 -4.76 -8.09
CA GLN A 57 21.55 -3.36 -8.38
C GLN A 57 20.26 -2.57 -8.61
N GLU A 58 19.34 -3.14 -9.38
CA GLU A 58 18.05 -2.51 -9.66
C GLU A 58 17.22 -2.33 -8.37
N LYS A 59 17.27 -3.33 -7.47
CA LYS A 59 16.61 -3.24 -6.18
C LYS A 59 17.16 -2.09 -5.36
N GLU A 60 18.49 -1.95 -5.33
CA GLU A 60 19.11 -0.82 -4.59
C GLU A 60 18.69 0.53 -5.16
N GLU A 61 18.55 0.63 -6.47
CA GLU A 61 18.12 1.87 -7.12
C GLU A 61 16.66 2.20 -6.84
N GLU A 62 15.83 1.19 -6.58
CA GLU A 62 14.42 1.40 -6.29
C GLU A 62 14.13 1.73 -4.83
N ILE A 63 15.04 1.41 -3.91
CA ILE A 63 14.81 1.66 -2.48
C ILE A 63 14.49 3.13 -2.19
N PRO A 64 15.22 4.13 -2.73
CA PRO A 64 14.85 5.53 -2.49
C PRO A 64 13.46 5.88 -3.01
N ASN A 65 13.03 5.27 -4.11
CA ASN A 65 11.71 5.51 -4.68
C ASN A 65 10.61 4.96 -3.75
N LEU A 66 10.82 3.78 -3.19
CA LEU A 66 9.89 3.18 -2.25
C LEU A 66 9.82 3.99 -0.95
N LYS A 67 10.95 4.51 -0.49
CA LYS A 67 10.97 5.41 0.67
C LYS A 67 10.22 6.71 0.38
N ASN A 68 10.30 7.21 -0.84
CA ASN A 68 9.50 8.36 -1.26
C ASN A 68 8.00 8.07 -1.17
N GLY A 69 7.60 6.83 -1.47
CA GLY A 69 6.22 6.40 -1.30
C GLY A 69 5.76 6.48 0.15
N LEU A 70 6.61 6.05 1.07
CA LEU A 70 6.31 6.15 2.51
C LEU A 70 6.25 7.61 2.97
N ASN A 71 7.14 8.46 2.47
CA ASN A 71 7.12 9.89 2.78
C ASN A 71 5.87 10.56 2.24
N PHE A 72 5.42 10.16 1.06
CA PHE A 72 4.17 10.63 0.49
C PHE A 72 2.99 10.23 1.38
N ALA A 73 2.94 8.97 1.82
CA ALA A 73 1.90 8.49 2.72
C ALA A 73 1.86 9.32 4.01
N ARG A 74 3.02 9.59 4.58
CA ARG A 74 3.12 10.39 5.80
C ARG A 74 2.57 11.79 5.57
N LYS A 75 2.89 12.40 4.44
CA LYS A 75 2.40 13.73 4.08
C LYS A 75 0.89 13.73 3.88
N VAL A 76 0.34 12.72 3.20
CA VAL A 76 -1.09 12.59 2.99
C VAL A 76 -1.84 12.50 4.32
N LEU A 77 -1.30 11.72 5.25
CA LEU A 77 -1.91 11.59 6.58
C LEU A 77 -1.85 12.89 7.37
N ALA A 78 -0.72 13.61 7.27
CA ALA A 78 -0.54 14.87 7.99
C ALA A 78 -1.49 15.96 7.49
N THR A 79 -1.80 15.96 6.20
CA THR A 79 -2.66 16.99 5.59
C THR A 79 -4.13 16.57 5.47
N GLY A 80 -4.45 15.30 5.73
CA GLY A 80 -5.82 14.82 5.65
C GLY A 80 -6.40 14.85 4.25
N GLU A 81 -5.59 14.59 3.22
CA GLU A 81 -6.02 14.71 1.82
C GLU A 81 -7.06 13.67 1.37
N CYS A 82 -7.20 12.58 2.09
CA CYS A 82 -8.18 11.54 1.74
C CYS A 82 -8.81 10.94 2.99
N ASP A 83 -9.92 10.25 2.80
CA ASP A 83 -10.62 9.59 3.89
C ASP A 83 -10.03 8.22 4.22
N VAL A 84 -9.54 7.53 3.19
CA VAL A 84 -8.95 6.19 3.31
C VAL A 84 -7.63 6.16 2.56
N LEU A 85 -6.58 5.69 3.23
CA LEU A 85 -5.27 5.49 2.61
C LEU A 85 -4.93 4.01 2.67
N ILE A 86 -4.74 3.40 1.49
CA ILE A 86 -4.36 2.00 1.37
C ILE A 86 -2.90 1.94 0.96
N LEU A 87 -2.07 1.28 1.78
CA LEU A 87 -0.67 1.03 1.47
C LEU A 87 -0.54 -0.42 1.03
N ASP A 88 -0.57 -0.62 -0.28
CA ASP A 88 -0.64 -1.93 -0.90
C ASP A 88 0.75 -2.60 -0.92
N GLU A 89 0.84 -3.80 -0.36
CA GLU A 89 2.08 -4.58 -0.19
C GLU A 89 3.11 -3.93 0.75
N VAL A 90 2.72 -2.97 1.57
CA VAL A 90 3.61 -2.30 2.50
C VAL A 90 4.19 -3.27 3.55
N LEU A 91 3.47 -4.34 3.86
CA LEU A 91 3.93 -5.32 4.85
C LEU A 91 5.17 -6.11 4.38
N GLY A 92 5.51 -6.02 3.10
CA GLY A 92 6.73 -6.63 2.57
C GLY A 92 7.97 -5.78 2.75
N LEU A 93 7.86 -4.53 3.20
CA LEU A 93 9.02 -3.64 3.31
C LEU A 93 9.96 -3.98 4.47
N PRO A 94 9.48 -4.38 5.66
CA PRO A 94 10.40 -4.65 6.78
C PRO A 94 11.36 -5.81 6.52
N GLU A 95 10.91 -6.91 5.94
CA GLU A 95 11.78 -8.06 5.67
C GLU A 95 12.83 -7.77 4.59
N ARG A 96 12.61 -6.74 3.79
CA ARG A 96 13.55 -6.30 2.75
C ARG A 96 14.41 -5.13 3.22
N GLU A 97 14.32 -4.78 4.49
CA GLU A 97 15.07 -3.70 5.11
C GLU A 97 14.87 -2.33 4.44
N ILE A 98 13.73 -2.15 3.79
CA ILE A 98 13.37 -0.87 3.17
C ILE A 98 12.75 0.07 4.19
N ALA A 99 11.99 -0.50 5.14
CA ALA A 99 11.40 0.26 6.23
C ALA A 99 11.42 -0.58 7.50
N THR A 100 11.44 0.08 8.65
CA THR A 100 11.38 -0.60 9.94
C THR A 100 9.92 -0.71 10.39
N LEU A 101 9.66 -1.64 11.33
CA LEU A 101 8.35 -1.73 11.95
C LEU A 101 7.98 -0.43 12.67
N GLU A 102 8.96 0.24 13.25
CA GLU A 102 8.74 1.52 13.91
C GLU A 102 8.29 2.60 12.94
N GLU A 103 8.86 2.62 11.73
CA GLU A 103 8.43 3.56 10.69
C GLU A 103 6.99 3.31 10.27
N LEU A 104 6.59 2.04 10.14
CA LEU A 104 5.20 1.71 9.80
C LEU A 104 4.25 2.06 10.96
N HIS A 105 4.68 1.84 12.19
CA HIS A 105 3.89 2.21 13.35
C HIS A 105 3.70 3.73 13.44
N SER A 106 4.71 4.50 13.07
CA SER A 106 4.61 5.96 13.07
C SER A 106 3.55 6.49 12.10
N LEU A 107 3.25 5.75 11.04
CA LEU A 107 2.17 6.12 10.14
C LEU A 107 0.81 6.01 10.82
N LEU A 108 0.62 5.00 11.67
CA LEU A 108 -0.60 4.84 12.44
C LEU A 108 -0.81 6.01 13.39
N GLU A 109 0.25 6.48 14.03
CA GLU A 109 0.18 7.63 14.92
C GLU A 109 -0.18 8.91 14.19
N ALA A 110 0.21 9.02 12.91
CA ALA A 110 -0.13 10.16 12.07
C ALA A 110 -1.54 10.11 11.52
N ALA A 111 -2.20 8.94 11.57
CA ALA A 111 -3.51 8.72 10.97
C ALA A 111 -4.64 9.09 11.94
N GLU A 112 -4.84 10.38 12.19
CA GLU A 112 -5.87 10.85 13.13
C GLU A 112 -7.29 10.75 12.57
N ASN A 113 -7.48 11.23 11.34
CA ASN A 113 -8.82 11.30 10.72
C ASN A 113 -8.91 10.50 9.41
N THR A 114 -7.90 9.71 9.12
CA THR A 114 -7.83 8.91 7.89
C THR A 114 -7.80 7.44 8.29
N ASP A 115 -8.65 6.64 7.69
CA ASP A 115 -8.58 5.18 7.86
C ASP A 115 -7.37 4.66 7.08
N LEU A 116 -6.50 3.95 7.77
CA LEU A 116 -5.25 3.45 7.20
C LEU A 116 -5.32 1.93 7.06
N ILE A 117 -5.04 1.44 5.85
CA ILE A 117 -5.09 0.02 5.54
C ILE A 117 -3.73 -0.43 5.02
N PHE A 118 -3.15 -1.42 5.67
CA PHE A 118 -1.92 -2.08 5.22
C PHE A 118 -2.27 -3.44 4.62
N THR A 119 -1.70 -3.77 3.47
CA THR A 119 -1.83 -5.12 2.92
C THR A 119 -0.46 -5.75 2.71
N GLY A 120 -0.45 -7.06 2.58
CA GLY A 120 0.76 -7.83 2.32
C GLY A 120 0.54 -9.32 2.54
N ILE A 121 1.59 -10.08 2.32
CA ILE A 121 1.54 -11.54 2.44
C ILE A 121 1.83 -11.98 3.87
N ARG A 122 2.68 -11.24 4.57
CA ARG A 122 3.13 -11.59 5.91
C ARG A 122 2.72 -10.53 6.93
N LEU A 123 2.16 -10.99 8.05
CA LEU A 123 1.83 -10.13 9.18
C LEU A 123 2.84 -10.36 10.30
N TYR A 124 3.40 -9.30 10.82
CA TYR A 124 4.30 -9.36 11.96
C TYR A 124 3.46 -9.38 13.24
N PRO A 125 3.82 -10.23 14.23
CA PRO A 125 2.99 -10.35 15.45
C PRO A 125 2.74 -9.04 16.18
N GLU A 126 3.71 -8.11 16.17
CA GLU A 126 3.56 -6.81 16.80
C GLU A 126 2.40 -6.00 16.21
N MET A 127 2.09 -6.22 14.94
CA MET A 127 1.03 -5.47 14.26
C MET A 127 -0.37 -5.86 14.72
N LEU A 128 -0.53 -7.04 15.32
CA LEU A 128 -1.82 -7.42 15.88
C LEU A 128 -2.26 -6.50 17.00
N GLU A 129 -1.31 -5.93 17.73
CA GLU A 129 -1.60 -4.97 18.80
C GLU A 129 -1.92 -3.58 18.27
N TRP A 130 -1.43 -3.25 17.07
CA TRP A 130 -1.62 -1.92 16.48
C TRP A 130 -2.95 -1.78 15.77
N ALA A 131 -3.44 -2.87 15.18
CA ALA A 131 -4.59 -2.84 14.28
C ALA A 131 -5.89 -2.95 15.04
N ASP A 132 -6.89 -2.20 14.60
CA ASP A 132 -8.26 -2.34 15.10
C ASP A 132 -8.91 -3.58 14.53
N GLU A 133 -8.60 -3.91 13.26
CA GLU A 133 -9.14 -5.08 12.57
C GLU A 133 -8.05 -5.75 11.73
N VAL A 134 -8.03 -7.08 11.73
CA VAL A 134 -7.12 -7.87 10.93
C VAL A 134 -7.91 -8.92 10.16
N TYR A 135 -7.68 -8.98 8.85
CA TYR A 135 -8.31 -9.97 7.98
C TYR A 135 -7.24 -10.81 7.30
N GLU A 136 -7.49 -12.10 7.23
CA GLU A 136 -6.64 -13.04 6.50
C GLU A 136 -7.45 -13.67 5.38
N ILE A 137 -6.89 -13.68 4.17
CA ILE A 137 -7.48 -14.36 3.03
C ILE A 137 -6.59 -15.54 2.69
N SER A 138 -7.15 -16.73 2.76
CA SER A 138 -6.42 -17.95 2.43
C SER A 138 -7.14 -18.74 1.36
N VAL A 139 -6.36 -19.46 0.55
CA VAL A 139 -6.92 -20.33 -0.50
C VAL A 139 -6.98 -21.75 0.06
N LEU A 140 -8.20 -22.26 0.20
CA LEU A 140 -8.40 -23.64 0.67
C LEU A 140 -8.33 -24.65 -0.47
N LYS A 141 -8.70 -24.23 -1.69
CA LYS A 141 -8.66 -25.05 -2.87
C LYS A 141 -8.63 -24.20 -4.13
N GLU A 142 -7.73 -24.51 -5.04
CA GLU A 142 -7.68 -23.84 -6.34
C GLU A 142 -8.23 -24.79 -7.41
N SER A 143 -9.03 -24.24 -8.33
CA SER A 143 -9.44 -24.95 -9.54
C SER A 143 -8.53 -24.54 -10.68
N GLU A 144 -8.05 -25.52 -11.43
CA GLU A 144 -7.17 -25.30 -12.58
C GLU A 144 -7.96 -24.96 -13.85
#